data_8666ca454f11cdb7db31a4e391736e60
#
_entry.id   8666ca454f11cdb7db31a4e391736e60
#
_cell.length_a   1.000
_cell.length_b   1.000
_cell.length_c   1.000
_cell.angle_alpha   90.00
_cell.angle_beta   90.00
_cell.angle_gamma   90.00
#
_symmetry.space_group_name_H-M   'P 1'
#
loop_
_entity.id
_entity.type
_entity.pdbx_description
1 polymer ?
#
loop_
_entity_poly.entity_id
_entity_poly.type
_entity_poly.pdbx_seq_one_letter_code
_entity_poly.pdbx_strand_id
1 'polypeptide(L)'
;MVLAQRADLGHGNVKKLLFSLSVPTITSQIVNLLYNLVDRVFIGHMQPAETVGKLALTGVGVCMPIIMIISAFASLMAIGGAPRASIADGAGESERSERIMGNCLTMLLITSFVLTILFEVFAERLLLLFGASDNTVGYALDYMRIYALGTVFVQLTLGMNAYITAQGFTTVSMKTVLLGALLNTALDPVFIFVFGLGVRGAALATVLSQAVSAVWVVAFLTGKKTRWQLRRKNLRVSGQVVL
;
A
#
# COMPACT_ATOMS: atom_id res chain seq x y z
N MET A 1 20.12 -13.31 -10.11
CA MET A 1 18.77 -13.03 -10.63
C MET A 1 17.89 -14.23 -10.29
N VAL A 2 17.27 -14.22 -9.09
CA VAL A 2 16.40 -15.31 -8.61
C VAL A 2 15.13 -15.24 -9.44
N LEU A 3 14.91 -16.26 -10.27
CA LEU A 3 13.70 -16.43 -11.07
C LEU A 3 12.48 -16.36 -10.14
N ALA A 4 11.51 -15.54 -10.49
CA ALA A 4 10.21 -15.47 -9.82
C ALA A 4 9.54 -16.84 -10.01
N GLN A 5 9.71 -17.75 -9.05
CA GLN A 5 9.04 -19.04 -9.07
C GLN A 5 7.57 -18.83 -8.79
N ARG A 6 6.74 -19.18 -9.76
CA ARG A 6 5.30 -19.27 -9.62
C ARG A 6 4.94 -20.54 -8.87
N ALA A 7 4.08 -20.46 -7.86
CA ALA A 7 3.49 -21.66 -7.28
C ALA A 7 2.45 -22.25 -8.26
N ASP A 8 2.54 -23.54 -8.55
CA ASP A 8 1.51 -24.24 -9.32
C ASP A 8 0.31 -24.50 -8.42
N LEU A 9 -0.76 -23.74 -8.65
CA LEU A 9 -1.98 -23.79 -7.83
C LEU A 9 -2.91 -24.96 -8.20
N GLY A 10 -2.68 -25.59 -9.37
CA GLY A 10 -3.53 -26.66 -9.90
C GLY A 10 -3.03 -28.08 -9.58
N HIS A 11 -1.74 -28.26 -9.35
CA HIS A 11 -1.15 -29.59 -9.20
C HIS A 11 -0.09 -29.58 -8.07
N GLY A 12 -0.05 -30.63 -7.27
CA GLY A 12 0.99 -30.83 -6.29
C GLY A 12 0.51 -31.14 -4.86
N ASN A 13 1.47 -31.26 -3.94
CA ASN A 13 1.17 -31.53 -2.54
C ASN A 13 0.61 -30.28 -1.84
N VAL A 14 -0.64 -30.35 -1.39
CA VAL A 14 -1.36 -29.24 -0.74
C VAL A 14 -0.59 -28.66 0.44
N LYS A 15 0.06 -29.48 1.27
CA LYS A 15 0.88 -29.00 2.40
C LYS A 15 2.04 -28.13 1.91
N LYS A 16 2.79 -28.57 0.90
CA LYS A 16 3.91 -27.83 0.32
C LYS A 16 3.45 -26.52 -0.32
N LEU A 17 2.29 -26.55 -0.99
CA LEU A 17 1.70 -25.36 -1.60
C LEU A 17 1.28 -24.34 -0.52
N LEU A 18 0.62 -24.82 0.54
CA LEU A 18 0.20 -23.98 1.66
C LEU A 18 1.40 -23.27 2.30
N PHE A 19 2.48 -23.98 2.60
CA PHE A 19 3.70 -23.37 3.15
C PHE A 19 4.34 -22.36 2.18
N SER A 20 4.41 -22.69 0.88
CA SER A 20 5.03 -21.80 -0.11
C SER A 20 4.27 -20.50 -0.33
N LEU A 21 2.96 -20.48 -0.06
CA LEU A 21 2.11 -19.28 -0.13
C LEU A 21 2.05 -18.54 1.20
N SER A 22 1.95 -19.27 2.33
CA SER A 22 1.76 -18.67 3.65
C SER A 22 3.04 -18.01 4.17
N VAL A 23 4.21 -18.63 4.00
CA VAL A 23 5.48 -18.08 4.53
C VAL A 23 5.79 -16.70 3.95
N PRO A 24 5.77 -16.47 2.62
CA PRO A 24 6.01 -15.13 2.09
C PRO A 24 4.95 -14.10 2.54
N THR A 25 3.68 -14.53 2.64
CA THR A 25 2.58 -13.66 3.06
C THR A 25 2.73 -13.25 4.54
N ILE A 26 3.02 -14.20 5.43
CA ILE A 26 3.27 -13.92 6.86
C ILE A 26 4.49 -13.04 7.01
N THR A 27 5.58 -13.32 6.30
CA THR A 27 6.80 -12.50 6.31
C THR A 27 6.48 -11.06 5.89
N SER A 28 5.66 -10.85 4.85
CA SER A 28 5.23 -9.52 4.42
C SER A 28 4.49 -8.77 5.52
N GLN A 29 3.59 -9.46 6.25
CA GLN A 29 2.83 -8.83 7.33
C GLN A 29 3.73 -8.45 8.51
N ILE A 30 4.67 -9.33 8.89
CA ILE A 30 5.65 -9.05 9.96
C ILE A 30 6.50 -7.84 9.57
N VAL A 31 7.03 -7.81 8.35
CA VAL A 31 7.85 -6.68 7.86
C VAL A 31 7.04 -5.39 7.86
N ASN A 32 5.77 -5.45 7.45
CA ASN A 32 4.88 -4.30 7.45
C ASN A 32 4.64 -3.74 8.86
N LEU A 33 4.47 -4.61 9.86
CA LEU A 33 4.35 -4.22 11.26
C LEU A 33 5.66 -3.61 11.78
N LEU A 34 6.79 -4.22 11.46
CA LEU A 34 8.10 -3.78 11.93
C LEU A 34 8.46 -2.38 11.37
N TYR A 35 8.27 -2.14 10.07
CA TYR A 35 8.61 -0.83 9.53
C TYR A 35 7.71 0.28 10.10
N ASN A 36 6.42 0.01 10.31
CA ASN A 36 5.52 0.96 10.98
C ASN A 36 5.96 1.27 12.41
N LEU A 37 6.50 0.28 13.13
CA LEU A 37 7.05 0.47 14.46
C LEU A 37 8.32 1.32 14.43
N VAL A 38 9.22 1.03 13.48
CA VAL A 38 10.50 1.76 13.31
C VAL A 38 10.26 3.23 12.96
N ASP A 39 9.32 3.52 12.04
CA ASP A 39 8.92 4.88 11.68
C ASP A 39 8.46 5.67 12.93
N ARG A 40 7.63 5.06 13.79
CA ARG A 40 7.17 5.67 15.04
C ARG A 40 8.30 5.89 16.04
N VAL A 41 9.27 4.97 16.11
CA VAL A 41 10.45 5.13 16.95
C VAL A 41 11.26 6.35 16.50
N PHE A 42 11.47 6.55 15.20
CA PHE A 42 12.16 7.73 14.69
C PHE A 42 11.39 9.02 15.00
N ILE A 43 10.09 9.06 14.77
CA ILE A 43 9.24 10.24 15.09
C ILE A 43 9.30 10.55 16.59
N GLY A 44 9.22 9.56 17.46
CA GLY A 44 9.28 9.73 18.90
C GLY A 44 10.63 10.23 19.43
N HIS A 45 11.71 10.04 18.68
CA HIS A 45 13.06 10.53 19.02
C HIS A 45 13.40 11.93 18.47
N MET A 46 12.45 12.63 17.88
CA MET A 46 12.63 14.01 17.46
C MET A 46 12.90 14.90 18.67
N GLN A 47 13.92 15.76 18.56
CA GLN A 47 14.39 16.58 19.70
C GLN A 47 13.61 17.90 19.83
N PRO A 48 13.32 18.36 21.05
CA PRO A 48 13.41 17.62 22.32
C PRO A 48 12.40 16.47 22.44
N ALA A 49 12.89 15.26 22.73
CA ALA A 49 12.04 14.04 22.70
C ALA A 49 10.85 14.11 23.68
N GLU A 50 11.06 14.71 24.87
CA GLU A 50 10.02 14.83 25.91
C GLU A 50 8.86 15.77 25.55
N THR A 51 9.04 16.66 24.58
CA THR A 51 8.01 17.60 24.14
C THR A 51 7.66 17.37 22.69
N VAL A 52 8.57 17.70 21.76
CA VAL A 52 8.32 17.61 20.31
C VAL A 52 8.11 16.18 19.87
N GLY A 53 8.95 15.23 20.29
CA GLY A 53 8.81 13.82 19.93
C GLY A 53 7.48 13.23 20.40
N LYS A 54 7.05 13.50 21.64
CA LYS A 54 5.75 13.04 22.17
C LYS A 54 4.57 13.62 21.40
N LEU A 55 4.58 14.94 21.15
CA LEU A 55 3.50 15.61 20.42
C LEU A 55 3.43 15.17 18.97
N ALA A 56 4.58 15.02 18.31
CA ALA A 56 4.68 14.52 16.95
C ALA A 56 4.14 13.09 16.83
N LEU A 57 4.57 12.19 17.72
CA LEU A 57 4.11 10.79 17.75
C LEU A 57 2.60 10.71 18.00
N THR A 58 2.07 11.53 18.91
CA THR A 58 0.62 11.61 19.16
C THR A 58 -0.12 12.14 17.94
N GLY A 59 0.39 13.21 17.30
CA GLY A 59 -0.19 13.80 16.10
C GLY A 59 -0.27 12.79 14.94
N VAL A 60 0.81 12.06 14.67
CA VAL A 60 0.81 10.98 13.66
C VAL A 60 -0.13 9.83 14.06
N GLY A 61 -0.24 9.55 15.37
CA GLY A 61 -1.20 8.57 15.88
C GLY A 61 -2.65 8.92 15.53
N VAL A 62 -3.02 10.19 15.60
CA VAL A 62 -4.38 10.68 15.24
C VAL A 62 -4.67 10.54 13.73
N CYS A 63 -3.65 10.45 12.88
CA CYS A 63 -3.82 10.21 11.44
C CYS A 63 -4.24 8.76 11.13
N MET A 64 -4.10 7.81 12.07
CA MET A 64 -4.35 6.39 11.85
C MET A 64 -5.75 6.06 11.31
N PRO A 65 -6.86 6.63 11.80
CA PRO A 65 -8.19 6.35 11.25
C PRO A 65 -8.28 6.71 9.77
N ILE A 66 -7.68 7.82 9.35
CA ILE A 66 -7.67 8.25 7.94
C ILE A 66 -6.84 7.28 7.09
N ILE A 67 -5.65 6.87 7.58
CA ILE A 67 -4.80 5.88 6.92
C ILE A 67 -5.53 4.54 6.77
N MET A 68 -6.29 4.12 7.79
CA MET A 68 -7.12 2.92 7.73
C MET A 68 -8.24 3.03 6.70
N ILE A 69 -8.89 4.18 6.56
CA ILE A 69 -9.90 4.42 5.52
C ILE A 69 -9.26 4.27 4.11
N ILE A 70 -8.11 4.89 3.87
CA ILE A 70 -7.38 4.77 2.60
C ILE A 70 -7.08 3.29 2.30
N SER A 71 -6.57 2.56 3.29
CA SER A 71 -6.23 1.14 3.17
C SER A 71 -7.46 0.25 2.98
N ALA A 72 -8.60 0.60 3.59
CA ALA A 72 -9.86 -0.13 3.44
C ALA A 72 -10.38 -0.09 2.00
N PHE A 73 -10.32 1.07 1.32
CA PHE A 73 -10.68 1.17 -0.09
C PHE A 73 -9.75 0.35 -1.00
N ALA A 74 -8.44 0.34 -0.73
CA ALA A 74 -7.50 -0.52 -1.44
C ALA A 74 -7.82 -2.00 -1.23
N SER A 75 -8.11 -2.38 0.02
CA SER A 75 -8.47 -3.75 0.40
C SER A 75 -9.79 -4.20 -0.23
N LEU A 76 -10.77 -3.32 -0.34
CA LEU A 76 -12.04 -3.61 -1.00
C LEU A 76 -11.81 -4.07 -2.45
N MET A 77 -10.98 -3.35 -3.20
CA MET A 77 -10.64 -3.72 -4.58
C MET A 77 -9.78 -4.98 -4.65
N ALA A 78 -8.86 -5.16 -3.70
CA ALA A 78 -8.02 -6.34 -3.61
C ALA A 78 -8.82 -7.62 -3.30
N ILE A 79 -9.63 -7.58 -2.22
CA ILE A 79 -10.38 -8.73 -1.73
C ILE A 79 -11.57 -9.04 -2.64
N GLY A 80 -12.21 -8.01 -3.21
CA GLY A 80 -13.32 -8.19 -4.15
C GLY A 80 -12.88 -8.67 -5.53
N GLY A 81 -11.76 -8.15 -6.05
CA GLY A 81 -11.34 -8.36 -7.43
C GLY A 81 -10.39 -9.54 -7.63
N ALA A 82 -9.37 -9.69 -6.80
CA ALA A 82 -8.32 -10.70 -7.03
C ALA A 82 -8.85 -12.15 -6.98
N PRO A 83 -9.73 -12.56 -6.05
CA PRO A 83 -10.33 -13.89 -6.08
C PRO A 83 -11.21 -14.12 -7.31
N ARG A 84 -12.01 -13.11 -7.73
CA ARG A 84 -12.84 -13.22 -8.94
C ARG A 84 -12.00 -13.40 -10.20
N ALA A 85 -10.87 -12.68 -10.29
CA ALA A 85 -9.92 -12.86 -11.37
C ALA A 85 -9.30 -14.26 -11.36
N SER A 86 -8.99 -14.81 -10.17
CA SER A 86 -8.47 -16.19 -10.05
C SER A 86 -9.49 -17.23 -10.48
N ILE A 87 -10.79 -17.05 -10.14
CA ILE A 87 -11.88 -17.96 -10.55
C ILE A 87 -12.03 -17.92 -12.07
N ALA A 88 -12.05 -16.73 -12.69
CA ALA A 88 -12.15 -16.59 -14.13
C ALA A 88 -10.95 -17.25 -14.86
N ASP A 89 -9.74 -17.10 -14.30
CA ASP A 89 -8.56 -17.76 -14.83
C ASP A 89 -8.60 -19.28 -14.74
N GLY A 90 -9.12 -19.81 -13.62
CA GLY A 90 -9.34 -21.24 -13.42
C GLY A 90 -10.35 -21.82 -14.41
N ALA A 91 -11.34 -21.03 -14.85
CA ALA A 91 -12.31 -21.37 -15.88
C ALA A 91 -11.74 -21.23 -17.32
N GLY A 92 -10.47 -20.81 -17.48
CA GLY A 92 -9.85 -20.58 -18.80
C GLY A 92 -10.14 -19.22 -19.41
N GLU A 93 -10.84 -18.31 -18.70
CA GLU A 93 -11.24 -16.97 -19.16
C GLU A 93 -10.18 -15.91 -18.81
N SER A 94 -8.95 -16.08 -19.28
CA SER A 94 -7.83 -15.17 -18.94
C SER A 94 -8.07 -13.71 -19.33
N GLU A 95 -8.79 -13.45 -20.44
CA GLU A 95 -9.18 -12.07 -20.81
C GLU A 95 -10.11 -11.41 -19.78
N ARG A 96 -11.01 -12.20 -19.17
CA ARG A 96 -11.89 -11.72 -18.12
C ARG A 96 -11.10 -11.38 -16.86
N SER A 97 -10.11 -12.19 -16.51
CA SER A 97 -9.20 -11.92 -15.38
C SER A 97 -8.42 -10.62 -15.59
N GLU A 98 -7.89 -10.38 -16.82
CA GLU A 98 -7.23 -9.13 -17.16
C GLU A 98 -8.20 -7.92 -17.08
N ARG A 99 -9.46 -8.08 -17.53
CA ARG A 99 -10.48 -7.01 -17.42
C ARG A 99 -10.82 -6.69 -15.97
N ILE A 100 -10.99 -7.70 -15.11
CA ILE A 100 -11.24 -7.51 -13.67
C ILE A 100 -10.08 -6.73 -13.05
N MET A 101 -8.84 -7.14 -13.29
CA MET A 101 -7.65 -6.44 -12.78
C MET A 101 -7.56 -4.99 -13.28
N GLY A 102 -7.80 -4.75 -14.59
CA GLY A 102 -7.80 -3.42 -15.18
C GLY A 102 -8.89 -2.51 -14.61
N ASN A 103 -10.11 -3.02 -14.42
CA ASN A 103 -11.20 -2.28 -13.80
C ASN A 103 -10.87 -1.91 -12.34
N CYS A 104 -10.32 -2.83 -11.57
CA CYS A 104 -9.91 -2.56 -10.20
C CYS A 104 -8.80 -1.49 -10.13
N LEU A 105 -7.84 -1.51 -11.07
CA LEU A 105 -6.86 -0.43 -11.17
C LEU A 105 -7.53 0.94 -11.39
N THR A 106 -8.47 1.01 -12.33
CA THR A 106 -9.18 2.27 -12.62
C THR A 106 -9.98 2.74 -11.40
N MET A 107 -10.65 1.83 -10.71
CA MET A 107 -11.36 2.16 -9.46
C MET A 107 -10.42 2.64 -8.35
N LEU A 108 -9.24 2.03 -8.20
CA LEU A 108 -8.21 2.49 -7.27
C LEU A 108 -7.73 3.92 -7.61
N LEU A 109 -7.54 4.23 -8.89
CA LEU A 109 -7.15 5.59 -9.31
C LEU A 109 -8.25 6.61 -9.03
N ILE A 110 -9.51 6.27 -9.32
CA ILE A 110 -10.66 7.16 -9.04
C ILE A 110 -10.82 7.37 -7.54
N THR A 111 -10.81 6.29 -6.76
CA THR A 111 -10.96 6.39 -5.29
C THR A 111 -9.79 7.12 -4.66
N SER A 112 -8.56 6.92 -5.12
CA SER A 112 -7.41 7.65 -4.61
C SER A 112 -7.54 9.15 -4.87
N PHE A 113 -7.97 9.55 -6.06
CA PHE A 113 -8.21 10.95 -6.40
C PHE A 113 -9.28 11.60 -5.52
N VAL A 114 -10.42 10.90 -5.35
CA VAL A 114 -11.52 11.38 -4.50
C VAL A 114 -11.07 11.50 -3.04
N LEU A 115 -10.38 10.47 -2.51
CA LEU A 115 -9.89 10.50 -1.13
C LEU A 115 -8.80 11.56 -0.91
N THR A 116 -7.92 11.78 -1.88
CA THR A 116 -6.92 12.86 -1.79
C THR A 116 -7.62 14.21 -1.65
N ILE A 117 -8.59 14.53 -2.52
CA ILE A 117 -9.33 15.79 -2.43
C ILE A 117 -10.08 15.89 -1.10
N LEU A 118 -10.77 14.83 -0.70
CA LEU A 118 -11.51 14.79 0.56
C LEU A 118 -10.61 15.09 1.77
N PHE A 119 -9.47 14.43 1.84
CA PHE A 119 -8.56 14.57 2.98
C PHE A 119 -7.75 15.86 2.94
N GLU A 120 -7.46 16.42 1.76
CA GLU A 120 -6.82 17.75 1.68
C GLU A 120 -7.79 18.87 2.12
N VAL A 121 -9.05 18.80 1.67
CA VAL A 121 -10.05 19.85 1.99
C VAL A 121 -10.50 19.77 3.45
N PHE A 122 -10.66 18.57 3.99
CA PHE A 122 -11.23 18.37 5.33
C PHE A 122 -10.21 17.91 6.37
N ALA A 123 -8.89 17.93 6.06
CA ALA A 123 -7.83 17.40 6.92
C ALA A 123 -7.97 17.85 8.38
N GLU A 124 -8.00 19.15 8.62
CA GLU A 124 -8.03 19.72 9.98
C GLU A 124 -9.29 19.29 10.75
N ARG A 125 -10.46 19.40 10.11
CA ARG A 125 -11.74 19.03 10.75
C ARG A 125 -11.78 17.55 11.11
N LEU A 126 -11.29 16.69 10.22
CA LEU A 126 -11.25 15.24 10.47
C LEU A 126 -10.25 14.90 11.58
N LEU A 127 -9.07 15.52 11.59
CA LEU A 127 -8.09 15.29 12.64
C LEU A 127 -8.59 15.73 14.01
N LEU A 128 -9.25 16.87 14.10
CA LEU A 128 -9.89 17.33 15.34
C LEU A 128 -11.02 16.37 15.77
N LEU A 129 -11.83 15.89 14.83
CA LEU A 129 -12.87 14.89 15.10
C LEU A 129 -12.28 13.56 15.63
N PHE A 130 -11.11 13.15 15.13
CA PHE A 130 -10.41 11.95 15.58
C PHE A 130 -9.55 12.16 16.83
N GLY A 131 -9.62 13.34 17.46
CA GLY A 131 -9.03 13.59 18.77
C GLY A 131 -7.70 14.34 18.75
N ALA A 132 -7.37 15.03 17.67
CA ALA A 132 -6.25 15.97 17.70
C ALA A 132 -6.55 17.12 18.68
N SER A 133 -5.57 17.48 19.50
CA SER A 133 -5.60 18.67 20.35
C SER A 133 -4.90 19.84 19.66
N ASP A 134 -5.08 21.06 20.19
CA ASP A 134 -4.41 22.26 19.69
C ASP A 134 -2.87 22.09 19.59
N ASN A 135 -2.30 21.30 20.51
CA ASN A 135 -0.85 21.04 20.54
C ASN A 135 -0.40 19.98 19.53
N THR A 136 -1.29 19.11 19.04
CA THR A 136 -0.96 17.99 18.17
C THR A 136 -1.45 18.15 16.75
N VAL A 137 -2.47 18.98 16.51
CA VAL A 137 -3.09 19.16 15.20
C VAL A 137 -2.10 19.65 14.14
N GLY A 138 -1.15 20.51 14.50
CA GLY A 138 -0.11 21.00 13.59
C GLY A 138 0.77 19.85 13.04
N TYR A 139 1.24 18.96 13.93
CA TYR A 139 2.02 17.78 13.53
C TYR A 139 1.19 16.80 12.72
N ALA A 140 -0.07 16.60 13.10
CA ALA A 140 -0.98 15.72 12.37
C ALA A 140 -1.25 16.24 10.95
N LEU A 141 -1.46 17.55 10.77
CA LEU A 141 -1.66 18.20 9.48
C LEU A 141 -0.41 18.11 8.59
N ASP A 142 0.76 18.35 9.16
CA ASP A 142 2.03 18.25 8.46
C ASP A 142 2.28 16.85 7.88
N TYR A 143 1.92 15.82 8.64
CA TYR A 143 1.98 14.44 8.18
C TYR A 143 0.90 14.14 7.15
N MET A 144 -0.36 14.46 7.49
CA MET A 144 -1.54 14.01 6.74
C MET A 144 -1.60 14.61 5.34
N ARG A 145 -1.27 15.89 5.15
CA ARG A 145 -1.27 16.51 3.82
C ARG A 145 -0.31 15.82 2.86
N ILE A 146 0.92 15.54 3.30
CA ILE A 146 1.89 14.83 2.46
C ILE A 146 1.41 13.40 2.19
N TYR A 147 0.89 12.71 3.20
CA TYR A 147 0.37 11.35 3.07
C TYR A 147 -0.85 11.30 2.13
N ALA A 148 -1.75 12.28 2.21
CA ALA A 148 -2.93 12.37 1.35
C ALA A 148 -2.56 12.50 -0.14
N LEU A 149 -1.55 13.30 -0.48
CA LEU A 149 -1.00 13.38 -1.84
C LEU A 149 -0.40 12.03 -2.31
N GLY A 150 0.11 11.24 -1.37
CA GLY A 150 0.65 9.90 -1.61
C GLY A 150 -0.40 8.78 -1.71
N THR A 151 -1.68 9.06 -1.48
CA THR A 151 -2.77 8.06 -1.42
C THR A 151 -2.80 7.15 -2.67
N VAL A 152 -2.53 7.70 -3.85
CA VAL A 152 -2.48 6.93 -5.10
C VAL A 152 -1.44 5.81 -5.04
N PHE A 153 -0.27 6.07 -4.51
CA PHE A 153 0.81 5.07 -4.43
C PHE A 153 0.46 3.99 -3.38
N VAL A 154 -0.11 4.39 -2.25
CA VAL A 154 -0.57 3.46 -1.22
C VAL A 154 -1.64 2.53 -1.77
N GLN A 155 -2.66 3.08 -2.44
CA GLN A 155 -3.74 2.28 -3.03
C GLN A 155 -3.24 1.35 -4.15
N LEU A 156 -2.36 1.83 -5.03
CA LEU A 156 -1.77 1.00 -6.07
C LEU A 156 -0.93 -0.14 -5.48
N THR A 157 -0.09 0.16 -4.48
CA THR A 157 0.74 -0.86 -3.84
C THR A 157 -0.13 -1.92 -3.17
N LEU A 158 -1.07 -1.54 -2.31
CA LEU A 158 -1.90 -2.49 -1.56
C LEU A 158 -2.88 -3.23 -2.48
N GLY A 159 -3.61 -2.48 -3.32
CA GLY A 159 -4.65 -3.04 -4.16
C GLY A 159 -4.11 -3.95 -5.26
N MET A 160 -3.07 -3.52 -5.97
CA MET A 160 -2.55 -4.28 -7.11
C MET A 160 -1.57 -5.39 -6.70
N ASN A 161 -0.91 -5.30 -5.53
CA ASN A 161 -0.06 -6.37 -5.03
C ASN A 161 -0.85 -7.67 -4.76
N ALA A 162 -2.14 -7.57 -4.44
CA ALA A 162 -3.02 -8.71 -4.29
C ALA A 162 -3.15 -9.54 -5.58
N TYR A 163 -3.14 -8.88 -6.75
CA TYR A 163 -3.17 -9.57 -8.05
C TYR A 163 -1.87 -10.30 -8.38
N ILE A 164 -0.74 -9.83 -7.86
CA ILE A 164 0.54 -10.57 -7.95
C ILE A 164 0.45 -11.86 -7.13
N THR A 165 -0.07 -11.77 -5.92
CA THR A 165 -0.30 -12.91 -5.03
C THR A 165 -1.29 -13.91 -5.63
N ALA A 166 -2.41 -13.42 -6.18
CA ALA A 166 -3.46 -14.24 -6.79
C ALA A 166 -2.98 -15.04 -8.01
N GLN A 167 -1.97 -14.54 -8.73
CA GLN A 167 -1.32 -15.26 -9.81
C GLN A 167 -0.28 -16.30 -9.34
N GLY A 168 -0.09 -16.47 -8.02
CA GLY A 168 0.88 -17.40 -7.44
C GLY A 168 2.30 -16.85 -7.25
N PHE A 169 2.52 -15.54 -7.48
CA PHE A 169 3.83 -14.90 -7.31
C PHE A 169 4.01 -14.29 -5.91
N THR A 170 3.71 -15.07 -4.86
CA THR A 170 3.77 -14.62 -3.46
C THR A 170 5.14 -14.09 -3.04
N THR A 171 6.23 -14.67 -3.56
CA THR A 171 7.60 -14.18 -3.32
C THR A 171 7.83 -12.79 -3.93
N VAL A 172 7.23 -12.48 -5.09
CA VAL A 172 7.33 -11.15 -5.70
C VAL A 172 6.52 -10.14 -4.88
N SER A 173 5.32 -10.52 -4.46
CA SER A 173 4.48 -9.72 -3.57
C SER A 173 5.22 -9.39 -2.25
N MET A 174 5.86 -10.37 -1.63
CA MET A 174 6.71 -10.17 -0.45
C MET A 174 7.87 -9.20 -0.72
N LYS A 175 8.56 -9.34 -1.86
CA LYS A 175 9.65 -8.43 -2.25
C LYS A 175 9.19 -6.99 -2.42
N THR A 176 7.96 -6.76 -2.89
CA THR A 176 7.36 -5.43 -2.97
C THR A 176 7.29 -4.78 -1.58
N VAL A 177 6.79 -5.53 -0.59
CA VAL A 177 6.68 -5.03 0.79
C VAL A 177 8.05 -4.80 1.41
N LEU A 178 8.98 -5.75 1.21
CA LEU A 178 10.37 -5.61 1.68
C LEU A 178 11.06 -4.38 1.08
N LEU A 179 10.90 -4.14 -0.22
CA LEU A 179 11.46 -2.97 -0.90
C LEU A 179 10.95 -1.66 -0.29
N GLY A 180 9.63 -1.55 -0.11
CA GLY A 180 9.01 -0.39 0.53
C GLY A 180 9.49 -0.18 1.95
N ALA A 181 9.51 -1.24 2.77
CA ALA A 181 9.95 -1.19 4.15
C ALA A 181 11.42 -0.79 4.31
N LEU A 182 12.31 -1.36 3.51
CA LEU A 182 13.75 -1.04 3.55
C LEU A 182 14.00 0.40 3.12
N LEU A 183 13.33 0.86 2.06
CA LEU A 183 13.45 2.24 1.61
C LEU A 183 12.91 3.22 2.67
N ASN A 184 11.75 2.96 3.25
CA ASN A 184 11.18 3.81 4.29
C ASN A 184 12.14 3.89 5.49
N THR A 185 12.57 2.76 6.05
CA THR A 185 13.52 2.71 7.18
C THR A 185 14.83 3.44 6.89
N ALA A 186 15.31 3.44 5.63
CA ALA A 186 16.52 4.14 5.25
C ALA A 186 16.29 5.65 5.04
N LEU A 187 15.13 6.05 4.51
CA LEU A 187 14.79 7.44 4.23
C LEU A 187 14.33 8.21 5.47
N ASP A 188 13.68 7.55 6.43
CA ASP A 188 13.18 8.19 7.66
C ASP A 188 14.27 8.98 8.39
N PRO A 189 15.41 8.39 8.80
CA PRO A 189 16.43 9.14 9.52
C PRO A 189 17.05 10.27 8.70
N VAL A 190 17.12 10.09 7.39
CA VAL A 190 17.66 11.12 6.48
C VAL A 190 16.71 12.33 6.41
N PHE A 191 15.42 12.09 6.21
CA PHE A 191 14.47 13.20 6.08
C PHE A 191 14.09 13.81 7.42
N ILE A 192 13.97 13.00 8.46
CA ILE A 192 13.60 13.50 9.80
C ILE A 192 14.73 14.28 10.42
N PHE A 193 15.97 13.73 10.44
CA PHE A 193 17.08 14.28 11.22
C PHE A 193 18.10 15.02 10.36
N VAL A 194 18.56 14.46 9.22
CA VAL A 194 19.60 15.09 8.40
C VAL A 194 19.06 16.33 7.68
N PHE A 195 17.88 16.22 7.07
CA PHE A 195 17.22 17.37 6.43
C PHE A 195 16.37 18.20 7.41
N GLY A 196 16.20 17.74 8.64
CA GLY A 196 15.46 18.47 9.67
C GLY A 196 13.97 18.69 9.37
N LEU A 197 13.38 17.85 8.50
CA LEU A 197 11.97 18.00 8.07
C LEU A 197 10.97 17.49 9.12
N GLY A 198 11.44 16.81 10.18
CA GLY A 198 10.60 16.31 11.24
C GLY A 198 9.51 15.39 10.73
N VAL A 199 8.26 15.61 11.18
CA VAL A 199 7.09 14.80 10.80
C VAL A 199 6.82 14.81 9.29
N ARG A 200 7.07 15.94 8.62
CA ARG A 200 6.98 16.04 7.14
C ARG A 200 7.98 15.09 6.48
N GLY A 201 9.15 14.92 7.07
CA GLY A 201 10.18 13.99 6.60
C GLY A 201 9.70 12.55 6.64
N ALA A 202 9.10 12.12 7.76
CA ALA A 202 8.50 10.79 7.90
C ALA A 202 7.41 10.53 6.85
N ALA A 203 6.51 11.50 6.64
CA ALA A 203 5.47 11.38 5.62
C ALA A 203 6.06 11.28 4.20
N LEU A 204 7.08 12.09 3.87
CA LEU A 204 7.78 12.01 2.58
C LEU A 204 8.48 10.67 2.38
N ALA A 205 9.18 10.16 3.39
CA ALA A 205 9.83 8.84 3.32
C ALA A 205 8.81 7.74 3.02
N THR A 206 7.67 7.77 3.71
CA THR A 206 6.57 6.83 3.49
C THR A 206 6.02 6.93 2.07
N VAL A 207 5.68 8.14 1.59
CA VAL A 207 5.12 8.35 0.24
C VAL A 207 6.10 7.93 -0.85
N LEU A 208 7.38 8.28 -0.74
CA LEU A 208 8.40 7.90 -1.72
C LEU A 208 8.62 6.39 -1.75
N SER A 209 8.65 5.74 -0.60
CA SER A 209 8.78 4.29 -0.50
C SER A 209 7.58 3.56 -1.12
N GLN A 210 6.37 4.08 -0.90
CA GLN A 210 5.15 3.58 -1.54
C GLN A 210 5.16 3.85 -3.05
N ALA A 211 5.68 5.00 -3.50
CA ALA A 211 5.79 5.30 -4.93
C ALA A 211 6.71 4.29 -5.64
N VAL A 212 7.89 3.99 -5.07
CA VAL A 212 8.79 2.98 -5.62
C VAL A 212 8.12 1.59 -5.64
N SER A 213 7.43 1.22 -4.56
CA SER A 213 6.67 -0.03 -4.49
C SER A 213 5.56 -0.10 -5.54
N ALA A 214 4.81 1.00 -5.74
CA ALA A 214 3.75 1.09 -6.75
C ALA A 214 4.30 0.94 -8.17
N VAL A 215 5.42 1.62 -8.48
CA VAL A 215 6.10 1.48 -9.77
C VAL A 215 6.55 0.03 -9.99
N TRP A 216 7.11 -0.61 -8.97
CA TRP A 216 7.51 -2.03 -9.03
C TRP A 216 6.32 -2.95 -9.33
N VAL A 217 5.19 -2.77 -8.62
CA VAL A 217 3.96 -3.56 -8.81
C VAL A 217 3.42 -3.39 -10.23
N VAL A 218 3.28 -2.14 -10.69
CA VAL A 218 2.75 -1.83 -12.02
C VAL A 218 3.70 -2.37 -13.11
N ALA A 219 5.01 -2.18 -12.96
CA ALA A 219 6.00 -2.69 -13.90
C ALA A 219 5.98 -4.23 -13.97
N PHE A 220 5.79 -4.90 -12.84
CA PHE A 220 5.65 -6.36 -12.83
C PHE A 220 4.37 -6.80 -13.54
N LEU A 221 3.20 -6.20 -13.24
CA LEU A 221 1.91 -6.56 -13.84
C LEU A 221 1.78 -6.20 -15.32
N THR A 222 2.54 -5.23 -15.81
CA THR A 222 2.63 -4.90 -17.25
C THR A 222 3.64 -5.78 -17.99
N GLY A 223 4.49 -6.48 -17.24
CA GLY A 223 5.57 -7.31 -17.79
C GLY A 223 5.08 -8.62 -18.41
N LYS A 224 5.93 -9.24 -19.24
CA LYS A 224 5.64 -10.51 -19.94
C LYS A 224 5.66 -11.75 -19.03
N LYS A 225 6.03 -11.60 -17.75
CA LYS A 225 6.16 -12.72 -16.80
C LYS A 225 4.86 -13.08 -16.10
N THR A 226 3.88 -12.18 -16.15
CA THR A 226 2.56 -12.37 -15.55
C THR A 226 1.63 -13.10 -16.49
N ARG A 227 0.72 -13.90 -15.94
CA ARG A 227 -0.33 -14.57 -16.70
C ARG A 227 -1.41 -13.58 -17.13
N TRP A 228 -1.83 -12.71 -16.24
CA TRP A 228 -2.75 -11.61 -16.51
C TRP A 228 -1.94 -10.33 -16.64
N GLN A 229 -1.97 -9.78 -17.84
CA GLN A 229 -1.22 -8.55 -18.11
C GLN A 229 -2.15 -7.34 -17.94
N LEU A 230 -1.61 -6.34 -17.25
CA LEU A 230 -2.25 -5.04 -17.17
C LEU A 230 -2.11 -4.34 -18.51
N ARG A 231 -3.20 -4.29 -19.30
CA ARG A 231 -3.22 -3.69 -20.64
C ARG A 231 -4.12 -2.46 -20.67
N ARG A 232 -3.72 -1.43 -21.40
CA ARG A 232 -4.51 -0.18 -21.52
C ARG A 232 -5.95 -0.42 -22.01
N LYS A 233 -6.17 -1.42 -22.87
CA LYS A 233 -7.51 -1.78 -23.39
C LYS A 233 -8.49 -2.20 -22.28
N ASN A 234 -7.97 -2.69 -21.14
CA ASN A 234 -8.74 -3.26 -20.04
C ASN A 234 -9.05 -2.24 -18.93
N LEU A 235 -8.65 -0.97 -19.08
CA LEU A 235 -8.86 0.09 -18.09
C LEU A 235 -10.27 0.70 -18.13
N ARG A 236 -11.10 0.36 -19.13
CA ARG A 236 -12.47 0.86 -19.20
C ARG A 236 -13.33 0.21 -18.11
N VAL A 237 -13.92 1.04 -17.25
CA VAL A 237 -14.85 0.56 -16.21
C VAL A 237 -16.08 -0.06 -16.89
N SER A 238 -16.31 -1.32 -16.60
CA SER A 238 -17.51 -2.05 -17.06
C SER A 238 -18.37 -2.40 -15.84
N GLY A 239 -19.62 -1.91 -15.82
CA GLY A 239 -20.56 -2.21 -14.73
C GLY A 239 -20.79 -3.71 -14.48
N GLN A 240 -20.65 -4.54 -15.52
CA GLN A 240 -20.76 -6.01 -15.40
C GLN A 240 -19.60 -6.66 -14.63
N VAL A 241 -18.51 -5.94 -14.41
CA VAL A 241 -17.33 -6.44 -13.70
C VAL A 241 -17.31 -5.93 -12.27
N VAL A 242 -17.93 -4.78 -11.99
CA VAL A 242 -17.96 -4.13 -10.67
C VAL A 242 -19.10 -4.68 -9.80
N LEU A 243 -20.17 -5.17 -10.40
CA LEU A 243 -21.31 -5.86 -9.75
C LEU A 243 -21.12 -7.37 -9.81
#